data_5d419535ac7eaa7c4775a6740ebebc60
#
_entry.id   5d419535ac7eaa7c4775a6740ebebc60
#
_cell.length_a   1.000
_cell.length_b   1.000
_cell.length_c   1.000
_cell.angle_alpha   90.00
_cell.angle_beta   90.00
_cell.angle_gamma   90.00
#
_symmetry.space_group_name_H-M   'P 1'
#
loop_
_entity.id
_entity.type
_entity.pdbx_description
1 polymer ?
#
loop_
_entity_poly.entity_id
_entity_poly.type
_entity_poly.pdbx_seq_one_letter_code
_entity_poly.pdbx_strand_id
1 'polypeptide(L)' 'MRYSPEMKGETMSDEVVYTSKARIERVKGPLRRAYLPETESPVLFGVHSEIAEHYGVDPDVHAPQATTLDYVVASAAG' A
#
# COMPACT_ATOMS: atom_id res chain seq x y z
N MET A 1 -2.12 -0.73 -14.38
CA MET A 1 -0.68 -1.00 -14.25
C MET A 1 -0.43 -1.86 -13.02
N ARG A 2 0.43 -2.84 -13.17
CA ARG A 2 0.75 -3.78 -12.10
C ARG A 2 2.22 -3.63 -11.71
N TYR A 3 2.48 -3.66 -10.41
CA TYR A 3 3.82 -3.55 -9.86
C TYR A 3 4.00 -4.62 -8.79
N SER A 4 5.09 -5.39 -8.87
CA SER A 4 5.33 -6.51 -7.96
C SER A 4 6.73 -6.42 -7.34
N PRO A 5 6.89 -5.56 -6.33
CA PRO A 5 8.18 -5.47 -5.65
C PRO A 5 8.44 -6.68 -4.77
N GLU A 6 9.71 -7.03 -4.64
CA GLU A 6 10.16 -7.97 -3.63
C GLU A 6 11.05 -7.22 -2.66
N MET A 7 10.74 -7.35 -1.37
CA MET A 7 11.51 -6.70 -0.33
C MET A 7 12.16 -7.76 0.55
N LYS A 8 13.47 -7.67 0.69
CA LYS A 8 14.22 -8.59 1.52
C LYS A 8 14.09 -8.21 2.99
N GLY A 9 13.83 -9.20 3.82
CA GLY A 9 13.83 -9.01 5.26
C GLY A 9 15.22 -8.71 5.77
N GLU A 10 15.29 -7.99 6.88
CA GLU A 10 16.56 -7.68 7.52
C GLU A 10 17.06 -8.88 8.30
N THR A 11 18.38 -8.99 8.41
CA THR A 11 19.06 -10.05 9.13
C THR A 11 20.33 -9.51 9.76
N MET A 12 20.79 -10.16 10.82
CA MET A 12 22.02 -9.79 11.50
C MET A 12 23.27 -10.31 10.79
N SER A 13 23.09 -11.08 9.72
CA SER A 13 24.15 -11.58 8.86
C SER A 13 23.83 -11.21 7.43
N ASP A 14 24.68 -11.61 6.47
CA ASP A 14 24.42 -11.38 5.05
C ASP A 14 23.39 -12.35 4.46
N GLU A 15 22.89 -13.28 5.27
CA GLU A 15 21.87 -14.23 4.80
C GLU A 15 20.48 -13.62 4.82
N VAL A 16 19.72 -13.85 3.75
CA VAL A 16 18.33 -13.44 3.67
C VAL A 16 17.48 -14.47 4.42
N VAL A 17 16.79 -14.02 5.47
CA VAL A 17 15.86 -14.87 6.22
C VAL A 17 14.49 -14.92 5.58
N TYR A 18 14.04 -13.80 5.03
CA TYR A 18 12.70 -13.69 4.48
C TYR A 18 12.68 -12.69 3.33
N THR A 19 11.95 -13.04 2.29
CA THR A 19 11.66 -12.11 1.20
C THR A 19 10.16 -11.90 1.13
N SER A 20 9.72 -10.67 1.36
CA SER A 20 8.32 -10.33 1.27
C SER A 20 7.92 -10.13 -0.19
N LYS A 21 6.87 -10.82 -0.62
CA LYS A 21 6.36 -10.71 -1.98
C LYS A 21 5.00 -10.05 -1.93
N ALA A 22 4.96 -8.80 -2.34
CA ALA A 22 3.73 -8.03 -2.42
C ALA A 22 3.51 -7.61 -3.86
N ARG A 23 2.26 -7.56 -4.28
CA ARG A 23 1.90 -7.10 -5.61
C ARG A 23 0.94 -5.94 -5.49
N ILE A 24 1.24 -4.84 -6.19
CA ILE A 24 0.40 -3.64 -6.16
C ILE A 24 -0.19 -3.42 -7.55
N GLU A 25 -1.50 -3.23 -7.58
CA GLU A 25 -2.24 -3.02 -8.80
C GLU A 25 -2.98 -1.68 -8.72
N ARG A 26 -2.79 -0.85 -9.75
CA ARG A 26 -3.58 0.36 -9.86
C ARG A 26 -4.97 0.00 -10.36
N VAL A 27 -6.00 0.42 -9.62
CA VAL A 27 -7.38 0.15 -9.99
C VAL A 27 -7.94 1.30 -10.83
N LYS A 28 -7.97 2.51 -10.25
CA LYS A 28 -8.50 3.68 -10.92
C LYS A 28 -8.04 4.93 -10.17
N GLY A 29 -7.50 5.91 -10.87
CA GLY A 29 -7.05 7.14 -10.25
C GLY A 29 -6.05 6.88 -9.11
N PRO A 30 -6.31 7.40 -7.90
CA PRO A 30 -5.43 7.18 -6.75
C PRO A 30 -5.61 5.81 -6.09
N LEU A 31 -6.63 5.06 -6.49
CA LEU A 31 -6.95 3.77 -5.85
C LEU A 31 -5.98 2.69 -6.28
N ARG A 32 -5.39 2.04 -5.29
CA ARG A 32 -4.46 0.92 -5.46
C ARG A 32 -4.92 -0.26 -4.64
N ARG A 33 -4.59 -1.44 -5.09
CA ARG A 33 -4.87 -2.70 -4.44
C ARG A 33 -3.55 -3.42 -4.19
N ALA A 34 -3.28 -3.79 -2.94
CA ALA A 34 -2.07 -4.51 -2.60
C ALA A 34 -2.43 -5.94 -2.20
N TYR A 35 -1.76 -6.90 -2.82
CA TYR A 35 -1.89 -8.32 -2.50
C TYR A 35 -0.70 -8.73 -1.66
N LEU A 36 -0.96 -9.05 -0.40
CA LEU A 36 0.07 -9.37 0.58
C LEU A 36 0.13 -10.87 0.84
N PRO A 37 1.32 -11.39 1.23
CA PRO A 37 1.44 -12.79 1.63
C PRO A 37 0.48 -13.12 2.78
N GLU A 38 -0.06 -14.31 2.76
CA GLU A 38 -0.92 -14.85 3.84
C GLU A 38 -2.21 -14.07 4.11
N THR A 39 -2.63 -13.21 3.17
CA THR A 39 -3.91 -12.52 3.26
C THR A 39 -4.80 -12.95 2.11
N GLU A 40 -6.07 -13.21 2.41
CA GLU A 40 -7.04 -13.63 1.39
C GLU A 40 -7.58 -12.45 0.60
N SER A 41 -7.71 -11.31 1.24
CA SER A 41 -8.26 -10.12 0.61
C SER A 41 -7.20 -9.06 0.39
N PRO A 42 -7.22 -8.36 -0.75
CA PRO A 42 -6.29 -7.27 -0.98
C PRO A 42 -6.56 -6.10 -0.05
N VAL A 43 -5.51 -5.31 0.20
CA VAL A 43 -5.57 -4.08 0.98
C VAL A 43 -5.72 -2.91 0.00
N LEU A 44 -6.63 -2.00 0.29
CA LEU A 44 -6.87 -0.83 -0.55
C LEU A 44 -6.08 0.36 -0.07
N PHE A 45 -5.49 1.08 -1.01
CA PHE A 45 -4.80 2.34 -0.77
C PHE A 45 -5.43 3.41 -1.64
N GLY A 46 -5.52 4.61 -1.13
CA GLY A 46 -6.03 5.74 -1.87
C GLY A 46 -5.61 7.04 -1.22
N VAL A 47 -6.51 8.02 -1.23
CA VAL A 47 -6.28 9.31 -0.59
C VAL A 47 -7.53 9.72 0.16
N HIS A 48 -7.36 10.60 1.13
CA HIS A 48 -8.47 11.16 1.89
C HIS A 48 -8.07 12.52 2.48
N SER A 49 -9.07 13.27 2.95
CA SER A 49 -8.87 14.52 3.68
C SER A 49 -7.95 15.50 2.94
N GLU A 50 -6.99 16.08 3.64
CA GLU A 50 -6.07 17.08 3.09
C GLU A 50 -5.21 16.53 1.95
N ILE A 51 -4.89 15.24 1.98
CA ILE A 51 -4.12 14.62 0.91
C ILE A 51 -4.93 14.61 -0.37
N ALA A 52 -6.21 14.26 -0.28
CA ALA A 52 -7.10 14.29 -1.44
C ALA A 52 -7.24 15.70 -1.99
N GLU A 53 -7.38 16.69 -1.13
CA GLU A 53 -7.44 18.10 -1.54
C GLU A 53 -6.16 18.54 -2.25
N HIS A 54 -5.01 18.17 -1.68
CA HIS A 54 -3.71 18.51 -2.25
C HIS A 54 -3.54 17.99 -3.68
N TYR A 55 -4.01 16.81 -3.96
CA TYR A 55 -3.92 16.20 -5.29
C TYR A 55 -5.13 16.50 -6.18
N GLY A 56 -6.09 17.27 -5.71
CA GLY A 56 -7.28 17.61 -6.48
C GLY A 56 -8.21 16.43 -6.72
N VAL A 57 -8.24 15.48 -5.81
CA VAL A 57 -9.09 14.30 -5.91
C VAL A 57 -10.47 14.61 -5.34
N ASP A 58 -11.49 14.43 -6.17
CA ASP A 58 -12.88 14.65 -5.76
C ASP A 58 -13.41 13.43 -5.01
N PRO A 59 -13.81 13.57 -3.72
CA PRO A 59 -14.33 12.44 -2.94
C PRO A 59 -15.63 11.84 -3.49
N ASP A 60 -16.37 12.60 -4.32
CA ASP A 60 -17.57 12.09 -4.97
C ASP A 60 -17.25 11.16 -6.15
N VAL A 61 -16.03 11.29 -6.69
CA VAL A 61 -15.57 10.45 -7.80
C VAL A 61 -14.73 9.29 -7.28
N HIS A 62 -13.89 9.57 -6.30
CA HIS A 62 -13.00 8.58 -5.69
C HIS A 62 -13.27 8.54 -4.18
N ALA A 63 -13.92 7.48 -3.72
CA ALA A 63 -14.24 7.32 -2.30
C ALA A 63 -12.96 7.40 -1.45
N PRO A 64 -13.02 8.06 -0.28
CA PRO A 64 -11.86 8.14 0.61
C PRO A 64 -11.35 6.76 1.01
N GLN A 65 -10.01 6.61 1.00
CA GLN A 65 -9.33 5.38 1.40
C GLN A 65 -8.10 5.74 2.23
N ALA A 66 -7.66 4.83 3.08
CA ALA A 66 -6.41 5.00 3.80
C ALA A 66 -5.26 5.18 2.81
N THR A 67 -4.34 6.06 3.14
CA THR A 67 -3.19 6.35 2.29
C THR A 67 -2.00 5.48 2.64
N THR A 68 -0.99 5.51 1.77
CA THR A 68 0.29 4.85 2.05
C THR A 68 0.86 5.28 3.40
N LEU A 69 0.80 6.56 3.72
CA LEU A 69 1.31 7.07 5.00
C LEU A 69 0.56 6.45 6.19
N ASP A 70 -0.75 6.29 6.09
CA ASP A 70 -1.54 5.67 7.16
C ASP A 70 -1.08 4.25 7.43
N TYR A 71 -0.81 3.49 6.37
CA TYR A 71 -0.31 2.11 6.50
C TYR A 71 1.09 2.06 7.08
N VAL A 72 1.97 2.99 6.69
CA VAL A 72 3.32 3.07 7.24
C VAL A 72 3.26 3.34 8.74
N VAL A 73 2.43 4.29 9.16
CA VAL A 73 2.28 4.61 10.58
C VAL A 73 1.72 3.40 11.35
N ALA A 74 0.69 2.77 10.81
CA ALA A 74 0.09 1.60 11.45
C ALA A 74 1.09 0.45 11.58
N SER A 75 1.86 0.18 10.54
CA SER A 75 2.84 -0.90 10.56
C SER A 75 3.99 -0.62 11.52
N ALA A 76 4.39 0.64 11.66
CA ALA A 76 5.45 1.03 12.59
C ALA A 76 4.96 0.96 14.04
N ALA A 77 3.68 1.23 14.30
CA ALA A 77 3.09 1.20 15.63
C ALA A 77 2.67 -0.21 16.05
N GLY A 78 2.44 -1.07 15.10
CA GLY A 78 2.06 -2.47 15.34
C GLY A 78 3.25 -3.42 15.57
#